data_b1c9f422a74d3fc4fdbecd257ed3db1f
#
_entry.id   b1c9f422a74d3fc4fdbecd257ed3db1f
#
_cell.length_a   1.000
_cell.length_b   1.000
_cell.length_c   1.000
_cell.angle_alpha   90.00
_cell.angle_beta   90.00
_cell.angle_gamma   90.00
#
_symmetry.space_group_name_H-M   'P 1'
#
loop_
_entity.id
_entity.type
_entity.pdbx_description
1 polymer ?
#
loop_
_entity_poly.entity_id
_entity_poly.type
_entity_poly.pdbx_seq_one_letter_code
_entity_poly.pdbx_strand_id
1 'polypeptide(L)'
;MIKISEEKWAKLPQIDDRLTEKYGPVGSPSRKEFQAKAEAWYYAELLRDERKRQKLTQQELGERIGKKREYISSLEQGKIDMQLSTFMLIAKALGLKFSLVVG
;
A
#
# COMPACT_ATOMS: atom_id res chain seq x y z
N MET A 1 10.21 -10.00 4.19
CA MET A 1 10.34 -8.98 3.14
C MET A 1 9.08 -8.91 2.32
N ILE A 2 8.57 -7.71 2.13
CA ILE A 2 7.38 -7.48 1.31
C ILE A 2 7.83 -7.24 -0.13
N LYS A 3 7.32 -8.05 -1.05
CA LYS A 3 7.61 -7.90 -2.48
C LYS A 3 6.31 -7.77 -3.25
N ILE A 4 6.31 -6.95 -4.27
CA ILE A 4 5.22 -6.91 -5.25
C ILE A 4 5.40 -8.09 -6.18
N SER A 5 4.37 -8.93 -6.32
CA SER A 5 4.41 -10.05 -7.24
C SER A 5 4.38 -9.54 -8.69
N GLU A 6 5.05 -10.25 -9.60
CA GLU A 6 5.04 -9.88 -11.01
C GLU A 6 3.63 -9.84 -11.58
N GLU A 7 2.77 -10.75 -11.13
CA GLU A 7 1.39 -10.79 -11.57
C GLU A 7 0.62 -9.52 -11.23
N LYS A 8 0.71 -9.06 -9.98
CA LYS A 8 0.03 -7.83 -9.57
C LYS A 8 0.70 -6.60 -10.17
N TRP A 9 2.01 -6.61 -10.28
CA TRP A 9 2.75 -5.53 -10.92
C TRP A 9 2.35 -5.36 -12.38
N ALA A 10 2.15 -6.47 -13.09
CA ALA A 10 1.70 -6.45 -14.48
C ALA A 10 0.30 -5.90 -14.64
N LYS A 11 -0.56 -5.99 -13.63
CA LYS A 11 -1.92 -5.43 -13.68
C LYS A 11 -1.95 -3.92 -13.57
N LEU A 12 -0.98 -3.30 -12.94
CA LEU A 12 -0.91 -1.84 -12.81
C LEU A 12 -0.80 -1.15 -14.16
N PRO A 13 0.06 -1.62 -15.10
CA PRO A 13 0.16 -1.01 -16.42
C PRO A 13 -1.03 -1.27 -17.34
N GLN A 14 -1.95 -2.17 -17.01
CA GLN A 14 -3.10 -2.48 -17.88
C GLN A 14 -4.05 -1.31 -18.11
N ILE A 15 -3.93 -0.27 -17.29
CA ILE A 15 -4.69 0.96 -17.46
C ILE A 15 -3.84 2.08 -18.06
N ASP A 16 -2.76 1.71 -18.73
CA ASP A 16 -1.74 2.62 -19.20
C ASP A 16 -2.28 3.72 -20.12
N ASP A 17 -3.15 3.37 -21.07
CA ASP A 17 -3.71 4.35 -22.01
C ASP A 17 -4.48 5.45 -21.27
N ARG A 18 -5.28 5.07 -20.28
CA ARG A 18 -6.03 6.02 -19.46
C ARG A 18 -5.11 6.87 -18.61
N LEU A 19 -4.04 6.25 -18.11
CA LEU A 19 -3.06 6.94 -17.29
C LEU A 19 -2.28 7.94 -18.10
N THR A 20 -1.95 7.61 -19.36
CA THR A 20 -1.23 8.52 -20.25
C THR A 20 -2.07 9.76 -20.55
N GLU A 21 -3.38 9.62 -20.74
CA GLU A 21 -4.27 10.76 -20.93
C GLU A 21 -4.35 11.64 -19.68
N LYS A 22 -4.46 11.04 -18.51
CA LYS A 22 -4.68 11.76 -17.25
C LYS A 22 -3.38 12.28 -16.64
N TYR A 23 -2.31 11.48 -16.64
CA TYR A 23 -1.07 11.77 -15.93
C TYR A 23 0.13 11.97 -16.84
N GLY A 24 -0.03 11.82 -18.14
CA GLY A 24 1.05 11.98 -19.11
C GLY A 24 1.79 10.68 -19.42
N PRO A 25 2.74 10.73 -20.33
CA PRO A 25 3.46 9.54 -20.79
C PRO A 25 4.34 8.93 -19.70
N VAL A 26 4.69 7.66 -19.86
CA VAL A 26 5.61 6.95 -18.98
C VAL A 26 6.92 7.73 -18.87
N GLY A 27 7.40 7.92 -17.66
CA GLY A 27 8.61 8.68 -17.38
C GLY A 27 8.41 10.17 -17.13
N SER A 28 7.21 10.72 -17.39
CA SER A 28 6.91 12.10 -17.04
C SER A 28 6.81 12.25 -15.51
N PRO A 29 7.05 13.46 -14.96
CA PRO A 29 6.92 13.65 -13.50
C PRO A 29 5.54 13.25 -12.95
N SER A 30 4.46 13.61 -13.64
CA SER A 30 3.11 13.25 -13.23
C SER A 30 2.89 11.74 -13.23
N ARG A 31 3.44 11.06 -14.24
CA ARG A 31 3.34 9.61 -14.35
C ARG A 31 4.15 8.91 -13.27
N LYS A 32 5.34 9.42 -12.96
CA LYS A 32 6.16 8.86 -11.87
C LYS A 32 5.46 9.02 -10.52
N GLU A 33 4.83 10.15 -10.28
CA GLU A 33 4.06 10.36 -9.05
C GLU A 33 2.90 9.38 -8.95
N PHE A 34 2.19 9.16 -10.05
CA PHE A 34 1.11 8.18 -10.08
C PHE A 34 1.63 6.78 -9.78
N GLN A 35 2.75 6.38 -10.38
CA GLN A 35 3.34 5.06 -10.15
C GLN A 35 3.73 4.88 -8.68
N ALA A 36 4.31 5.90 -8.07
CA ALA A 36 4.65 5.85 -6.64
C ALA A 36 3.41 5.67 -5.76
N LYS A 37 2.32 6.37 -6.08
CA LYS A 37 1.06 6.22 -5.36
C LYS A 37 0.44 4.84 -5.56
N ALA A 38 0.54 4.29 -6.77
CA ALA A 38 0.05 2.95 -7.06
C ALA A 38 0.81 1.89 -6.28
N GLU A 39 2.13 2.03 -6.17
CA GLU A 39 2.95 1.13 -5.36
C GLU A 39 2.60 1.24 -3.87
N ALA A 40 2.41 2.46 -3.38
CA ALA A 40 2.02 2.69 -1.99
C ALA A 40 0.67 2.05 -1.69
N TRP A 41 -0.29 2.18 -2.60
CA TRP A 41 -1.59 1.53 -2.49
C TRP A 41 -1.45 0.01 -2.45
N TYR A 42 -0.58 -0.54 -3.28
CA TYR A 42 -0.33 -1.98 -3.30
C TYR A 42 0.20 -2.48 -1.95
N TYR A 43 1.13 -1.76 -1.35
CA TYR A 43 1.65 -2.14 -0.03
C TYR A 43 0.58 -2.02 1.06
N ALA A 44 -0.28 -1.03 0.97
CA ALA A 44 -1.42 -0.91 1.89
C ALA A 44 -2.35 -2.11 1.75
N GLU A 45 -2.59 -2.56 0.52
CA GLU A 45 -3.39 -3.76 0.26
C GLU A 45 -2.75 -5.02 0.84
N LEU A 46 -1.43 -5.15 0.74
CA LEU A 46 -0.72 -6.27 1.35
C LEU A 46 -0.89 -6.31 2.87
N LEU A 47 -0.84 -5.17 3.52
CA LEU A 47 -1.06 -5.09 4.96
C LEU A 47 -2.49 -5.49 5.31
N ARG A 48 -3.46 -5.03 4.53
CA ARG A 48 -4.86 -5.42 4.73
C ARG A 48 -5.05 -6.93 4.57
N ASP A 49 -4.47 -7.51 3.53
CA ASP A 49 -4.58 -8.93 3.26
C ASP A 49 -3.97 -9.74 4.40
N GLU A 50 -2.83 -9.30 4.92
CA GLU A 50 -2.18 -9.96 6.05
C GLU A 50 -3.01 -9.85 7.33
N ARG A 51 -3.62 -8.69 7.56
CA ARG A 51 -4.54 -8.51 8.68
C ARG A 51 -5.69 -9.53 8.60
N LYS A 52 -6.29 -9.64 7.41
CA LYS A 52 -7.41 -10.59 7.20
C LYS A 52 -6.96 -12.03 7.36
N ARG A 53 -5.77 -12.35 6.87
CA ARG A 53 -5.21 -13.69 7.02
C ARG A 53 -5.07 -14.08 8.49
N GLN A 54 -4.71 -13.13 9.32
CA GLN A 54 -4.60 -13.33 10.76
C GLN A 54 -5.95 -13.22 11.50
N LYS A 55 -7.03 -12.98 10.76
CA LYS A 55 -8.39 -12.84 11.32
C LYS A 55 -8.51 -11.70 12.34
N LEU A 56 -7.74 -10.65 12.12
CA LEU A 56 -7.81 -9.44 12.92
C LEU A 56 -8.80 -8.45 12.31
N THR A 57 -9.64 -7.85 13.15
CA THR A 57 -10.51 -6.77 12.70
C THR A 57 -9.72 -5.47 12.58
N GLN A 58 -10.27 -4.50 11.85
CA GLN A 58 -9.69 -3.16 11.78
C GLN A 58 -9.57 -2.52 13.16
N GLN A 59 -10.58 -2.76 14.01
CA GLN A 59 -10.57 -2.24 15.37
C GLN A 59 -9.44 -2.86 16.20
N GLU A 60 -9.26 -4.17 16.11
CA GLU A 60 -8.19 -4.87 16.82
C GLU A 60 -6.80 -4.37 16.39
N LEU A 61 -6.60 -4.20 15.09
CA LEU A 61 -5.34 -3.64 14.59
C LEU A 61 -5.15 -2.22 15.09
N GLY A 62 -6.21 -1.40 15.04
CA GLY A 62 -6.16 -0.05 15.54
C GLY A 62 -5.76 0.01 17.01
N GLU A 63 -6.32 -0.87 17.83
CA GLU A 63 -5.96 -0.96 19.24
C GLU A 63 -4.49 -1.28 19.45
N ARG A 64 -3.92 -2.16 18.63
CA ARG A 64 -2.50 -2.52 18.72
C ARG A 64 -1.56 -1.36 18.46
N ILE A 65 -1.97 -0.42 17.59
CA ILE A 65 -1.10 0.70 17.19
C ILE A 65 -1.58 2.06 17.73
N GLY A 66 -2.63 2.05 18.57
CA GLY A 66 -3.14 3.29 19.15
C GLY A 66 -3.89 4.19 18.18
N LYS A 67 -4.57 3.61 17.20
CA LYS A 67 -5.35 4.34 16.21
C LYS A 67 -6.79 3.86 16.20
N LYS A 68 -7.68 4.72 15.72
CA LYS A 68 -9.10 4.38 15.61
C LYS A 68 -9.35 3.51 14.39
N ARG A 69 -10.42 2.71 14.45
CA ARG A 69 -10.85 1.86 13.35
C ARG A 69 -11.03 2.64 12.04
N GLU A 70 -11.63 3.83 12.12
CA GLU A 70 -11.88 4.67 10.95
C GLU A 70 -10.58 5.08 10.24
N TYR A 71 -9.53 5.31 11.02
CA TYR A 71 -8.21 5.60 10.47
C TYR A 71 -7.65 4.41 9.71
N ILE A 72 -7.73 3.22 10.29
CA ILE A 72 -7.29 1.98 9.62
C ILE A 72 -8.08 1.76 8.33
N SER A 73 -9.40 1.93 8.39
CA SER A 73 -10.26 1.79 7.22
C SER A 73 -9.85 2.76 6.11
N SER A 74 -9.59 4.01 6.43
CA SER A 74 -9.18 5.01 5.45
C SER A 74 -7.83 4.68 4.81
N LEU A 75 -6.89 4.18 5.60
CA LEU A 75 -5.60 3.73 5.08
C LEU A 75 -5.78 2.56 4.10
N GLU A 76 -6.58 1.59 4.48
CA GLU A 76 -6.78 0.39 3.66
C GLU A 76 -7.54 0.68 2.37
N GLN A 77 -8.37 1.70 2.36
CA GLN A 77 -9.11 2.12 1.17
C GLN A 77 -8.34 3.11 0.29
N GLY A 78 -7.15 3.50 0.71
CA GLY A 78 -6.35 4.45 -0.04
C GLY A 78 -6.86 5.89 0.01
N LYS A 79 -7.74 6.22 0.95
CA LYS A 79 -8.30 7.57 1.08
C LYS A 79 -7.31 8.58 1.63
N ILE A 80 -6.34 8.11 2.39
CA ILE A 80 -5.27 8.93 2.94
C ILE A 80 -3.93 8.27 2.66
N ASP A 81 -2.91 9.06 2.47
CA ASP A 81 -1.56 8.56 2.29
C ASP A 81 -1.03 8.03 3.62
N MET A 82 -0.43 6.86 3.58
CA MET A 82 0.16 6.26 4.76
C MET A 82 1.59 6.78 4.95
N GLN A 83 1.85 7.37 6.10
CA GLN A 83 3.21 7.74 6.46
C GLN A 83 4.05 6.47 6.64
N LEU A 84 5.33 6.57 6.32
CA LEU A 84 6.23 5.44 6.48
C LEU A 84 6.25 4.91 7.92
N SER A 85 6.23 5.81 8.89
CA SER A 85 6.19 5.41 10.31
C SER A 85 4.94 4.60 10.64
N THR A 86 3.79 4.99 10.09
CA THR A 86 2.54 4.25 10.27
C THR A 86 2.61 2.87 9.60
N PHE A 87 3.16 2.82 8.38
CA PHE A 87 3.38 1.57 7.69
C PHE A 87 4.20 0.61 8.53
N MET A 88 5.28 1.09 9.13
CA MET A 88 6.16 0.27 9.95
C MET A 88 5.47 -0.19 11.23
N LEU A 89 4.66 0.66 11.85
CA LEU A 89 3.87 0.28 13.04
C LEU A 89 2.90 -0.86 12.71
N ILE A 90 2.18 -0.73 11.61
CA ILE A 90 1.21 -1.75 11.20
C ILE A 90 1.93 -3.05 10.84
N ALA A 91 3.00 -2.97 10.06
CA ALA A 91 3.77 -4.15 9.67
C ALA A 91 4.28 -4.90 10.91
N LYS A 92 4.81 -4.16 11.87
CA LYS A 92 5.31 -4.74 13.11
C LYS A 92 4.18 -5.37 13.93
N ALA A 93 3.04 -4.69 14.02
CA ALA A 93 1.87 -5.22 14.74
C ALA A 93 1.35 -6.52 14.11
N LEU A 94 1.53 -6.69 12.80
CA LEU A 94 1.16 -7.90 12.08
C LEU A 94 2.27 -8.95 12.06
N GLY A 95 3.41 -8.68 12.70
CA GLY A 95 4.53 -9.61 12.71
C GLY A 95 5.31 -9.67 11.40
N LEU A 96 5.13 -8.69 10.54
CA LEU A 96 5.82 -8.63 9.26
C LEU A 96 7.18 -7.94 9.42
N LYS A 97 8.13 -8.42 8.64
CA LYS A 97 9.44 -7.78 8.50
C LYS A 97 9.59 -7.33 7.07
N PHE A 98 10.18 -6.16 6.86
CA PHE A 98 10.54 -5.77 5.52
C PHE A 98 11.95 -5.18 5.52
N SER A 99 12.60 -5.27 4.38
CA SER A 99 13.91 -4.69 4.18
C SER A 99 14.00 -4.13 2.77
N LEU A 100 14.81 -3.09 2.62
CA LEU A 100 15.09 -2.55 1.29
C LEU A 100 16.24 -3.34 0.69
N VAL A 101 16.08 -3.74 -0.55
CA VAL A 101 17.11 -4.44 -1.31
C VAL A 101 17.64 -3.47 -2.35
N VAL A 102 18.94 -3.20 -2.29
CA VAL A 102 19.61 -2.37 -3.28
C VAL A 102 19.95 -3.26 -4.46
N GLY A 103 19.36 -2.92 -5.61
CA GLY A 103 19.55 -3.70 -6.82
C GLY A 103 20.17 -2.92 -7.92
#